data_ba566b69074f7fc294010a00366510c1
#
_entry.id   ba566b69074f7fc294010a00366510c1
#
_cell.length_a   1.000
_cell.length_b   1.000
_cell.length_c   1.000
_cell.angle_alpha   90.00
_cell.angle_beta   90.00
_cell.angle_gamma   90.00
#
_symmetry.space_group_name_H-M   'P 1'
#
loop_
_entity.id
_entity.type
_entity.pdbx_description
1 polymer ?
#
loop_
_entity_poly.entity_id
_entity_poly.type
_entity_poly.pdbx_seq_one_letter_code
_entity_poly.pdbx_strand_id
1 'polypeptide(L)'
;NSSVEVSLDDTTLTVAPVTDYNGTVNITVLANDGVLYDTEVFELTVTYVNDPPTMALDDINGNTLTFTYEEDGTLVNDFSTYVGDVDLIYGDSLSLSVEGNDSVTVDIVGLMVTFGAVENWSDPDGEELVFTIEDSSGATASDILNIFVTPVNDAPVFGEISDYTTAEEMPLTITLSAEDAENDDIIFGAIGGNEDVTVSVSDDQLTMTPSLNYFGEVDITVTASDGFVAGLDTFALTVNPEPDPP
;
A
#
# COMPACT_ATOMS: atom_id res chain seq x y z
N ASN A 1 4.40 -45.36 -22.12
CA ASN A 1 4.92 -44.31 -21.28
C ASN A 1 4.06 -43.06 -21.43
N SER A 2 3.65 -42.44 -20.33
CA SER A 2 2.79 -41.27 -20.36
C SER A 2 3.53 -39.96 -20.74
N SER A 3 4.84 -40.01 -20.90
CA SER A 3 5.70 -38.85 -21.14
C SER A 3 5.95 -38.54 -22.63
N VAL A 4 5.76 -39.58 -23.49
CA VAL A 4 5.88 -39.43 -24.94
C VAL A 4 4.83 -40.29 -25.64
N GLU A 5 4.30 -39.78 -26.74
CA GLU A 5 3.44 -40.51 -27.65
C GLU A 5 4.31 -41.17 -28.70
N VAL A 6 4.05 -42.47 -28.94
CA VAL A 6 4.80 -43.26 -29.90
C VAL A 6 3.85 -43.86 -30.90
N SER A 7 4.11 -43.63 -32.17
CA SER A 7 3.34 -44.24 -33.29
C SER A 7 4.29 -44.86 -34.32
N LEU A 8 3.85 -45.94 -34.93
CA LEU A 8 4.59 -46.64 -35.98
C LEU A 8 3.67 -46.75 -37.22
N ASP A 9 4.13 -46.23 -38.35
CA ASP A 9 3.50 -46.36 -39.64
C ASP A 9 4.45 -47.02 -40.61
N ASP A 10 4.14 -48.30 -40.95
CA ASP A 10 5.03 -49.20 -41.67
C ASP A 10 6.40 -49.30 -41.01
N THR A 11 7.41 -48.64 -41.59
CA THR A 11 8.77 -48.61 -41.10
C THR A 11 9.18 -47.27 -40.47
N THR A 12 8.24 -46.34 -40.34
CA THR A 12 8.49 -45.02 -39.78
C THR A 12 8.03 -44.94 -38.33
N LEU A 13 8.95 -44.84 -37.41
CA LEU A 13 8.70 -44.59 -35.99
C LEU A 13 8.62 -43.05 -35.75
N THR A 14 7.48 -42.60 -35.24
CA THR A 14 7.29 -41.22 -34.80
C THR A 14 7.20 -41.19 -33.28
N VAL A 15 7.99 -40.33 -32.64
CA VAL A 15 7.96 -40.10 -31.18
C VAL A 15 7.73 -38.60 -30.95
N ALA A 16 6.67 -38.28 -30.23
CA ALA A 16 6.33 -36.91 -29.86
C ALA A 16 6.28 -36.79 -28.32
N PRO A 17 7.01 -35.85 -27.71
CA PRO A 17 6.84 -35.56 -26.30
C PRO A 17 5.42 -35.04 -26.02
N VAL A 18 4.87 -35.33 -24.85
CA VAL A 18 3.69 -34.58 -24.39
C VAL A 18 4.10 -33.15 -24.04
N THR A 19 3.14 -32.24 -24.02
CA THR A 19 3.35 -30.82 -23.69
C THR A 19 4.13 -30.71 -22.37
N ASP A 20 5.08 -29.80 -22.31
CA ASP A 20 5.89 -29.44 -21.14
C ASP A 20 6.76 -30.61 -20.56
N TYR A 21 6.91 -31.70 -21.30
CA TYR A 21 7.79 -32.79 -20.88
C TYR A 21 9.24 -32.55 -21.28
N ASN A 22 10.12 -32.57 -20.31
CA ASN A 22 11.58 -32.72 -20.52
C ASN A 22 12.11 -33.90 -19.69
N GLY A 23 13.23 -34.48 -20.13
CA GLY A 23 13.83 -35.62 -19.44
C GLY A 23 14.19 -36.76 -20.40
N THR A 24 14.50 -37.92 -19.82
CA THR A 24 14.98 -39.10 -20.58
C THR A 24 13.96 -40.20 -20.51
N VAL A 25 13.72 -40.84 -21.65
CA VAL A 25 12.81 -41.98 -21.76
C VAL A 25 13.41 -43.07 -22.66
N ASN A 26 13.25 -44.33 -22.27
CA ASN A 26 13.65 -45.47 -23.07
C ASN A 26 12.52 -45.88 -24.02
N ILE A 27 12.82 -45.97 -25.31
CA ILE A 27 11.94 -46.46 -26.36
C ILE A 27 12.36 -47.87 -26.74
N THR A 28 11.44 -48.82 -26.64
CA THR A 28 11.66 -50.22 -27.06
C THR A 28 10.97 -50.46 -28.39
N VAL A 29 11.70 -50.84 -29.39
CA VAL A 29 11.19 -51.27 -30.70
C VAL A 29 11.24 -52.78 -30.79
N LEU A 30 10.15 -53.40 -31.22
CA LEU A 30 10.02 -54.83 -31.39
C LEU A 30 9.79 -55.16 -32.89
N ALA A 31 10.66 -55.99 -33.43
CA ALA A 31 10.48 -56.56 -34.76
C ALA A 31 10.04 -58.04 -34.62
N ASN A 32 9.00 -58.47 -35.38
CA ASN A 32 8.43 -59.84 -35.30
C ASN A 32 8.12 -60.33 -36.69
N ASP A 33 8.62 -61.56 -37.02
CA ASP A 33 8.36 -62.24 -38.30
C ASP A 33 7.14 -63.20 -38.26
N GLY A 34 6.42 -63.26 -37.15
CA GLY A 34 5.31 -64.15 -36.86
C GLY A 34 5.69 -65.41 -36.11
N VAL A 35 6.98 -65.71 -35.92
CA VAL A 35 7.53 -66.86 -35.21
C VAL A 35 8.52 -66.44 -34.11
N LEU A 36 9.39 -65.52 -34.45
CA LEU A 36 10.41 -64.99 -33.58
C LEU A 36 10.30 -63.48 -33.50
N TYR A 37 10.82 -62.92 -32.42
CA TYR A 37 10.90 -61.43 -32.25
C TYR A 37 12.30 -61.05 -31.79
N ASP A 38 12.67 -59.82 -32.16
CA ASP A 38 13.86 -59.14 -31.65
C ASP A 38 13.48 -57.78 -31.12
N THR A 39 14.22 -57.29 -30.14
CA THR A 39 13.95 -56.02 -29.48
C THR A 39 15.19 -55.15 -29.39
N GLU A 40 15.03 -53.90 -29.72
CA GLU A 40 16.06 -52.86 -29.52
C GLU A 40 15.53 -51.78 -28.60
N VAL A 41 16.40 -51.29 -27.71
CA VAL A 41 16.08 -50.21 -26.77
C VAL A 41 17.04 -49.07 -27.02
N PHE A 42 16.49 -47.88 -27.22
CA PHE A 42 17.27 -46.65 -27.27
C PHE A 42 16.75 -45.60 -26.31
N GLU A 43 17.65 -44.75 -25.82
CA GLU A 43 17.33 -43.64 -24.98
C GLU A 43 17.03 -42.41 -25.81
N LEU A 44 15.88 -41.76 -25.53
CA LEU A 44 15.50 -40.49 -26.06
C LEU A 44 15.58 -39.42 -24.98
N THR A 45 16.37 -38.39 -25.23
CA THR A 45 16.42 -37.19 -24.35
C THR A 45 15.60 -36.08 -24.96
N VAL A 46 14.62 -35.58 -24.22
CA VAL A 46 13.86 -34.40 -24.54
C VAL A 46 14.48 -33.23 -23.74
N THR A 47 15.03 -32.27 -24.46
CA THR A 47 15.70 -31.12 -23.83
C THR A 47 14.66 -30.14 -23.27
N TYR A 48 14.99 -29.54 -22.14
CA TYR A 48 14.22 -28.48 -21.53
C TYR A 48 14.13 -27.26 -22.47
N VAL A 49 12.96 -26.65 -22.53
CA VAL A 49 12.69 -25.36 -23.16
C VAL A 49 11.91 -24.54 -22.14
N ASN A 50 12.34 -23.34 -21.88
CA ASN A 50 11.66 -22.44 -20.96
C ASN A 50 10.30 -22.01 -21.51
N ASP A 51 9.26 -22.15 -20.71
CA ASP A 51 7.94 -21.57 -20.94
C ASP A 51 7.84 -20.24 -20.17
N PRO A 52 7.18 -19.20 -20.71
CA PRO A 52 7.02 -17.94 -19.98
C PRO A 52 6.03 -18.10 -18.84
N PRO A 53 6.18 -17.31 -17.75
CA PRO A 53 5.22 -17.28 -16.67
C PRO A 53 3.87 -16.73 -17.14
N THR A 54 2.84 -16.95 -16.36
CA THR A 54 1.51 -16.41 -16.56
C THR A 54 1.12 -15.54 -15.40
N MET A 55 0.38 -14.46 -15.68
CA MET A 55 -0.24 -13.58 -14.69
C MET A 55 -1.67 -13.29 -15.11
N ALA A 56 -2.59 -13.31 -14.15
CA ALA A 56 -3.99 -12.96 -14.37
C ALA A 56 -4.53 -12.26 -13.12
N LEU A 57 -4.57 -10.93 -13.16
CA LEU A 57 -5.13 -10.06 -12.13
C LEU A 57 -6.59 -9.72 -12.50
N ASP A 58 -7.35 -10.77 -12.78
CA ASP A 58 -8.76 -10.66 -13.10
C ASP A 58 -9.63 -11.24 -11.97
N ASP A 59 -10.86 -10.72 -11.85
CA ASP A 59 -11.89 -11.32 -11.02
C ASP A 59 -12.46 -12.59 -11.70
N ILE A 60 -13.36 -13.29 -11.01
CA ILE A 60 -13.99 -14.52 -11.53
C ILE A 60 -14.83 -14.29 -12.79
N ASN A 61 -15.09 -13.05 -13.18
CA ASN A 61 -15.85 -12.68 -14.38
C ASN A 61 -14.95 -12.17 -15.51
N GLY A 62 -13.63 -12.12 -15.29
CA GLY A 62 -12.63 -11.61 -16.23
C GLY A 62 -12.59 -10.08 -16.31
N ASN A 63 -12.92 -9.39 -15.20
CA ASN A 63 -12.70 -7.95 -15.09
C ASN A 63 -11.39 -7.71 -14.33
N THR A 64 -10.71 -6.61 -14.62
CA THR A 64 -9.52 -6.17 -13.90
C THR A 64 -9.74 -6.21 -12.38
N LEU A 65 -8.85 -6.87 -11.67
CA LEU A 65 -8.92 -7.00 -10.21
C LEU A 65 -8.83 -5.63 -9.56
N THR A 66 -9.63 -5.44 -8.53
CA THR A 66 -9.74 -4.17 -7.81
C THR A 66 -9.54 -4.40 -6.32
N PHE A 67 -8.65 -3.61 -5.72
CA PHE A 67 -8.48 -3.56 -4.27
C PHE A 67 -8.87 -2.19 -3.73
N THR A 68 -9.39 -2.17 -2.50
CA THR A 68 -9.76 -0.95 -1.79
C THR A 68 -9.28 -1.05 -0.34
N TYR A 69 -8.68 0.02 0.18
CA TYR A 69 -8.28 0.15 1.58
C TYR A 69 -8.32 1.62 2.03
N GLU A 70 -8.29 1.86 3.34
CA GLU A 70 -8.26 3.20 3.94
C GLU A 70 -6.83 3.77 3.92
N GLU A 71 -6.67 5.10 3.73
CA GLU A 71 -5.38 5.77 3.57
C GLU A 71 -4.40 5.57 4.75
N ASP A 72 -4.91 5.50 5.98
CA ASP A 72 -4.11 5.22 7.18
C ASP A 72 -3.85 3.73 7.40
N GLY A 73 -4.35 2.90 6.51
CA GLY A 73 -4.25 1.46 6.57
C GLY A 73 -3.17 0.88 5.67
N THR A 74 -3.03 -0.42 5.76
CA THR A 74 -2.25 -1.22 4.81
C THR A 74 -3.06 -2.41 4.36
N LEU A 75 -2.90 -2.80 3.09
CA LEU A 75 -3.50 -4.00 2.53
C LEU A 75 -2.41 -4.99 2.16
N VAL A 76 -2.49 -6.23 2.67
CA VAL A 76 -1.56 -7.31 2.32
C VAL A 76 -2.28 -8.33 1.46
N ASN A 77 -1.69 -8.70 0.33
CA ASN A 77 -2.23 -9.70 -0.58
C ASN A 77 -1.17 -10.68 -1.05
N ASP A 78 -1.56 -11.96 -1.21
CA ASP A 78 -0.71 -13.03 -1.73
C ASP A 78 -0.96 -13.21 -3.23
N PHE A 79 0.01 -12.81 -4.04
CA PHE A 79 -0.05 -12.89 -5.50
C PHE A 79 0.24 -14.30 -6.04
N SER A 80 0.58 -15.26 -5.20
CA SER A 80 0.82 -16.66 -5.64
C SER A 80 -0.38 -17.30 -6.31
N THR A 81 -1.59 -16.78 -6.07
CA THR A 81 -2.83 -17.27 -6.69
C THR A 81 -3.11 -16.69 -8.07
N TYR A 82 -2.41 -15.61 -8.44
CA TYR A 82 -2.59 -14.88 -9.70
C TYR A 82 -1.48 -15.15 -10.71
N VAL A 83 -0.43 -15.87 -10.31
CA VAL A 83 0.72 -16.17 -11.14
C VAL A 83 0.93 -17.67 -11.26
N GLY A 84 1.50 -18.10 -12.37
CA GLY A 84 1.84 -19.50 -12.58
C GLY A 84 2.98 -19.64 -13.58
N ASP A 85 3.69 -20.77 -13.45
CA ASP A 85 4.71 -21.18 -14.37
C ASP A 85 4.83 -22.70 -14.35
N VAL A 86 4.87 -23.33 -15.51
CA VAL A 86 4.97 -24.80 -15.63
C VAL A 86 6.35 -25.30 -15.27
N ASP A 87 7.35 -24.44 -15.30
CA ASP A 87 8.76 -24.77 -15.09
C ASP A 87 9.20 -24.67 -13.62
N LEU A 88 8.35 -24.20 -12.72
CA LEU A 88 8.62 -24.17 -11.27
C LEU A 88 8.99 -25.55 -10.71
N ILE A 89 8.40 -26.62 -11.26
CA ILE A 89 8.72 -28.01 -10.86
C ILE A 89 10.13 -28.45 -11.29
N TYR A 90 10.74 -27.72 -12.22
CA TYR A 90 12.10 -27.98 -12.72
C TYR A 90 13.15 -27.04 -12.12
N GLY A 91 12.75 -26.21 -11.15
CA GLY A 91 13.65 -25.36 -10.39
C GLY A 91 13.70 -23.91 -10.85
N ASP A 92 12.74 -23.48 -11.65
CA ASP A 92 12.57 -22.08 -12.00
C ASP A 92 12.13 -21.25 -10.79
N SER A 93 12.23 -19.95 -10.89
CA SER A 93 11.84 -19.01 -9.84
C SER A 93 11.20 -17.76 -10.43
N LEU A 94 10.22 -17.22 -9.73
CA LEU A 94 9.48 -16.04 -10.13
C LEU A 94 9.90 -14.82 -9.31
N SER A 95 10.02 -13.67 -9.99
CA SER A 95 10.19 -12.36 -9.36
C SER A 95 9.08 -11.41 -9.80
N LEU A 96 8.50 -10.68 -8.82
CA LEU A 96 7.39 -9.76 -9.04
C LEU A 96 7.91 -8.33 -8.94
N SER A 97 7.44 -7.46 -9.86
CA SER A 97 7.70 -6.03 -9.85
C SER A 97 6.42 -5.25 -10.15
N VAL A 98 6.43 -3.94 -9.86
CA VAL A 98 5.29 -3.05 -10.08
C VAL A 98 5.76 -1.72 -10.65
N GLU A 99 4.94 -1.11 -11.49
CA GLU A 99 5.07 0.24 -12.02
C GLU A 99 3.74 0.98 -11.93
N GLY A 100 3.77 2.32 -11.96
CA GLY A 100 2.58 3.18 -11.89
C GLY A 100 2.14 3.51 -10.46
N ASN A 101 2.94 3.18 -9.45
CA ASN A 101 2.66 3.43 -8.04
C ASN A 101 3.23 4.78 -7.58
N ASP A 102 2.72 5.89 -8.11
CA ASP A 102 3.24 7.24 -7.83
C ASP A 102 2.91 7.71 -6.40
N SER A 103 1.74 7.37 -5.90
CA SER A 103 1.25 7.77 -4.56
C SER A 103 0.93 6.58 -3.65
N VAL A 104 0.61 5.42 -4.24
CA VAL A 104 0.50 4.15 -3.51
C VAL A 104 1.89 3.60 -3.25
N THR A 105 2.21 3.33 -1.98
CA THR A 105 3.45 2.63 -1.62
C THR A 105 3.24 1.12 -1.78
N VAL A 106 4.19 0.44 -2.43
CA VAL A 106 4.11 -1.01 -2.64
C VAL A 106 5.41 -1.66 -2.16
N ASP A 107 5.31 -2.55 -1.19
CA ASP A 107 6.41 -3.40 -0.71
C ASP A 107 6.17 -4.85 -1.14
N ILE A 108 7.18 -5.44 -1.80
CA ILE A 108 7.09 -6.80 -2.36
C ILE A 108 8.12 -7.71 -1.69
N VAL A 109 7.64 -8.77 -1.06
CA VAL A 109 8.49 -9.81 -0.48
C VAL A 109 8.11 -11.18 -1.05
N GLY A 110 8.89 -11.64 -2.03
CA GLY A 110 8.52 -12.79 -2.84
C GLY A 110 7.26 -12.51 -3.66
N LEU A 111 6.16 -13.18 -3.38
CA LEU A 111 4.85 -12.95 -3.99
C LEU A 111 3.84 -12.31 -3.02
N MET A 112 4.28 -11.95 -1.81
CA MET A 112 3.47 -11.16 -0.87
C MET A 112 3.63 -9.68 -1.19
N VAL A 113 2.54 -8.98 -1.41
CA VAL A 113 2.48 -7.56 -1.74
C VAL A 113 1.76 -6.83 -0.61
N THR A 114 2.41 -5.79 -0.08
CA THR A 114 1.82 -4.89 0.91
C THR A 114 1.63 -3.52 0.27
N PHE A 115 0.40 -3.04 0.26
CA PHE A 115 0.03 -1.70 -0.19
C PHE A 115 -0.13 -0.78 1.01
N GLY A 116 0.31 0.46 0.87
CA GLY A 116 0.06 1.58 1.77
C GLY A 116 -0.11 2.85 0.95
N ALA A 117 -0.54 3.93 1.57
CA ALA A 117 -0.63 5.24 0.94
C ALA A 117 0.42 6.20 1.49
N VAL A 118 0.65 7.29 0.79
CA VAL A 118 1.31 8.47 1.37
C VAL A 118 0.37 9.04 2.43
N GLU A 119 0.92 9.53 3.54
CA GLU A 119 0.15 10.12 4.65
C GLU A 119 -0.87 11.15 4.14
N ASN A 120 -2.12 11.04 4.60
CA ASN A 120 -3.24 11.91 4.23
C ASN A 120 -3.51 11.96 2.72
N TRP A 121 -3.24 10.88 2.00
CA TRP A 121 -3.52 10.79 0.57
C TRP A 121 -4.55 9.71 0.28
N SER A 122 -5.65 10.14 -0.30
CA SER A 122 -6.70 9.25 -0.79
C SER A 122 -6.95 9.45 -2.28
N ASP A 123 -7.36 8.39 -2.95
CA ASP A 123 -7.77 8.41 -4.35
C ASP A 123 -9.01 7.53 -4.56
N PRO A 124 -10.21 8.13 -4.48
CA PRO A 124 -11.46 7.42 -4.74
C PRO A 124 -11.70 7.15 -6.23
N ASP A 125 -10.93 7.77 -7.14
CA ASP A 125 -11.01 7.51 -8.59
C ASP A 125 -10.15 6.32 -9.00
N GLY A 126 -9.16 5.96 -8.19
CA GLY A 126 -8.32 4.77 -8.32
C GLY A 126 -7.08 4.96 -9.19
N GLU A 127 -6.00 4.31 -8.78
CA GLU A 127 -4.71 4.25 -9.47
C GLU A 127 -4.55 2.89 -10.16
N GLU A 128 -4.06 2.89 -11.41
CA GLU A 128 -3.72 1.69 -12.17
C GLU A 128 -2.27 1.29 -11.93
N LEU A 129 -2.07 0.10 -11.37
CA LEU A 129 -0.74 -0.47 -11.14
C LEU A 129 -0.47 -1.59 -12.15
N VAL A 130 0.66 -1.53 -12.83
CA VAL A 130 1.11 -2.59 -13.74
C VAL A 130 2.05 -3.53 -13.01
N PHE A 131 1.60 -4.74 -12.72
CA PHE A 131 2.43 -5.79 -12.17
C PHE A 131 3.07 -6.61 -13.28
N THR A 132 4.34 -6.96 -13.09
CA THR A 132 5.10 -7.81 -14.02
C THR A 132 5.74 -8.94 -13.23
N ILE A 133 5.49 -10.16 -13.68
CA ILE A 133 6.17 -11.37 -13.20
C ILE A 133 7.25 -11.77 -14.21
N GLU A 134 8.44 -12.10 -13.73
CA GLU A 134 9.58 -12.53 -14.53
C GLU A 134 10.11 -13.86 -13.99
N ASP A 135 10.41 -14.80 -14.90
CA ASP A 135 11.05 -16.07 -14.59
C ASP A 135 12.59 -15.95 -14.52
N SER A 136 13.28 -17.01 -14.11
CA SER A 136 14.74 -17.01 -14.01
C SER A 136 15.46 -16.94 -15.37
N SER A 137 14.75 -17.15 -16.47
CA SER A 137 15.23 -17.06 -17.84
C SER A 137 15.03 -15.68 -18.48
N GLY A 138 14.29 -14.78 -17.79
CA GLY A 138 13.99 -13.43 -18.21
C GLY A 138 12.73 -13.32 -19.09
N ALA A 139 11.90 -14.37 -19.17
CA ALA A 139 10.59 -14.25 -19.81
C ALA A 139 9.57 -13.62 -18.81
N THR A 140 8.65 -12.82 -19.33
CA THR A 140 7.75 -12.01 -18.50
C THR A 140 6.29 -12.14 -18.89
N ALA A 141 5.40 -11.92 -17.92
CA ALA A 141 3.99 -11.62 -18.14
C ALA A 141 3.59 -10.43 -17.27
N SER A 142 2.68 -9.59 -17.74
CA SER A 142 2.22 -8.41 -17.02
C SER A 142 0.72 -8.30 -17.06
N ASP A 143 0.14 -7.71 -16.00
CA ASP A 143 -1.28 -7.43 -15.91
C ASP A 143 -1.54 -6.20 -15.03
N ILE A 144 -2.76 -5.66 -15.06
CA ILE A 144 -3.15 -4.42 -14.40
C ILE A 144 -4.02 -4.75 -13.17
N LEU A 145 -3.72 -4.04 -12.08
CA LEU A 145 -4.52 -3.98 -10.86
C LEU A 145 -5.03 -2.55 -10.66
N ASN A 146 -6.31 -2.38 -10.36
CA ASN A 146 -6.85 -1.11 -9.91
C ASN A 146 -6.86 -1.06 -8.39
N ILE A 147 -6.35 0.02 -7.82
CA ILE A 147 -6.33 0.23 -6.38
C ILE A 147 -7.02 1.55 -6.02
N PHE A 148 -7.89 1.49 -5.01
CA PHE A 148 -8.65 2.63 -4.52
C PHE A 148 -8.27 2.86 -3.07
N VAL A 149 -7.94 4.10 -2.73
CA VAL A 149 -7.62 4.52 -1.37
C VAL A 149 -8.75 5.42 -0.89
N THR A 150 -9.50 4.96 0.12
CA THR A 150 -10.61 5.72 0.68
C THR A 150 -10.13 6.68 1.76
N PRO A 151 -10.69 7.90 1.84
CA PRO A 151 -10.31 8.86 2.87
C PRO A 151 -10.74 8.41 4.26
N VAL A 152 -9.95 8.78 5.25
CA VAL A 152 -10.24 8.69 6.68
C VAL A 152 -10.12 10.10 7.24
N ASN A 153 -11.09 10.52 8.05
CA ASN A 153 -11.07 11.87 8.60
C ASN A 153 -9.93 12.06 9.60
N ASP A 154 -9.06 13.01 9.33
CA ASP A 154 -7.96 13.44 10.17
C ASP A 154 -8.37 14.60 11.09
N ALA A 155 -7.66 14.76 12.21
CA ALA A 155 -7.87 15.92 13.07
C ALA A 155 -7.13 17.16 12.52
N PRO A 156 -7.72 18.37 12.57
CA PRO A 156 -6.99 19.57 12.22
C PRO A 156 -5.70 19.75 13.00
N VAL A 157 -4.63 20.15 12.33
CA VAL A 157 -3.29 20.32 12.89
C VAL A 157 -2.97 21.80 13.00
N PHE A 158 -2.63 22.25 14.22
CA PHE A 158 -2.17 23.63 14.44
C PHE A 158 -0.81 23.87 13.78
N GLY A 159 -0.63 25.06 13.19
CA GLY A 159 0.70 25.60 12.93
C GLY A 159 1.45 25.84 14.25
N GLU A 160 2.74 26.20 14.16
CA GLU A 160 3.56 26.49 15.35
C GLU A 160 2.95 27.65 16.15
N ILE A 161 2.55 27.39 17.41
CA ILE A 161 2.08 28.40 18.35
C ILE A 161 3.22 28.69 19.32
N SER A 162 3.69 29.96 19.34
CA SER A 162 4.70 30.40 20.28
C SER A 162 4.10 30.80 21.62
N ASP A 163 4.94 30.86 22.67
CA ASP A 163 4.55 31.45 23.95
C ASP A 163 4.35 32.96 23.83
N TYR A 164 3.43 33.51 24.62
CA TYR A 164 3.05 34.91 24.59
C TYR A 164 3.27 35.60 25.94
N THR A 165 3.36 36.93 25.90
CA THR A 165 3.48 37.79 27.08
C THR A 165 2.47 38.92 27.00
N THR A 166 1.87 39.28 28.14
CA THR A 166 1.05 40.48 28.30
C THR A 166 1.34 41.11 29.67
N ALA A 167 0.82 42.29 29.90
CA ALA A 167 0.79 42.89 31.24
C ALA A 167 -0.50 42.48 31.98
N GLU A 168 -0.51 42.53 33.31
CA GLU A 168 -1.73 42.39 34.06
C GLU A 168 -2.80 43.42 33.60
N GLU A 169 -4.08 43.06 33.68
CA GLU A 169 -5.22 43.88 33.21
C GLU A 169 -5.25 44.23 31.72
N MET A 170 -4.29 43.74 30.94
CA MET A 170 -4.20 44.00 29.52
C MET A 170 -4.61 42.72 28.72
N PRO A 171 -5.81 42.75 28.07
CA PRO A 171 -6.18 41.66 27.19
C PRO A 171 -5.21 41.50 26.03
N LEU A 172 -4.88 40.26 25.68
CA LEU A 172 -4.10 39.88 24.51
C LEU A 172 -4.99 39.10 23.55
N THR A 173 -5.01 39.52 22.29
CA THR A 173 -5.71 38.77 21.23
C THR A 173 -4.72 38.26 20.19
N ILE A 174 -4.81 36.99 19.87
CA ILE A 174 -4.02 36.35 18.83
C ILE A 174 -4.93 35.66 17.81
N THR A 175 -4.42 35.44 16.59
CA THR A 175 -5.12 34.68 15.55
C THR A 175 -4.64 33.24 15.61
N LEU A 176 -5.57 32.30 15.71
CA LEU A 176 -5.33 30.88 15.61
C LEU A 176 -5.33 30.46 14.14
N SER A 177 -4.51 29.46 13.79
CA SER A 177 -4.48 28.86 12.45
C SER A 177 -4.22 27.36 12.58
N ALA A 178 -5.03 26.59 11.91
CA ALA A 178 -4.83 25.14 11.75
C ALA A 178 -5.16 24.75 10.31
N GLU A 179 -4.62 23.62 9.87
CA GLU A 179 -4.88 23.02 8.57
C GLU A 179 -5.55 21.67 8.78
N ASP A 180 -6.49 21.34 7.91
CA ASP A 180 -7.21 20.07 7.88
C ASP A 180 -6.88 19.35 6.58
N ALA A 181 -6.61 18.04 6.64
CA ALA A 181 -6.19 17.27 5.48
C ALA A 181 -7.29 17.18 4.42
N GLU A 182 -8.55 17.05 4.85
CA GLU A 182 -9.74 16.98 4.00
C GLU A 182 -10.26 18.37 3.59
N ASN A 183 -9.66 19.46 4.13
CA ASN A 183 -10.09 20.85 4.00
C ASN A 183 -11.48 21.10 4.58
N ASP A 184 -11.81 20.44 5.68
CA ASP A 184 -13.05 20.67 6.39
C ASP A 184 -13.06 22.02 7.13
N ASP A 185 -14.26 22.51 7.45
CA ASP A 185 -14.44 23.77 8.18
C ASP A 185 -13.99 23.62 9.64
N ILE A 186 -13.01 24.43 10.07
CA ILE A 186 -12.40 24.35 11.40
C ILE A 186 -13.12 25.27 12.39
N ILE A 187 -13.47 24.71 13.56
CA ILE A 187 -14.01 25.45 14.70
C ILE A 187 -12.97 25.49 15.80
N PHE A 188 -12.55 26.71 16.20
CA PHE A 188 -11.58 26.91 17.27
C PHE A 188 -12.23 27.04 18.64
N GLY A 189 -11.52 26.52 19.67
CA GLY A 189 -11.85 26.67 21.07
C GLY A 189 -10.61 26.90 21.92
N ALA A 190 -10.78 27.30 23.17
CA ALA A 190 -9.68 27.45 24.11
C ALA A 190 -10.12 27.26 25.57
N ILE A 191 -9.17 26.79 26.40
CA ILE A 191 -9.33 26.65 27.86
C ILE A 191 -8.10 27.24 28.53
N GLY A 192 -8.28 28.13 29.48
CA GLY A 192 -7.21 28.60 30.38
C GLY A 192 -6.88 27.58 31.45
N GLY A 193 -5.59 27.45 31.79
CA GLY A 193 -5.10 26.51 32.81
C GLY A 193 -5.46 26.89 34.26
N ASN A 194 -5.93 28.12 34.51
CA ASN A 194 -6.40 28.60 35.83
C ASN A 194 -7.57 29.59 35.70
N GLU A 195 -8.15 29.98 36.84
CA GLU A 195 -9.29 30.92 36.91
C GLU A 195 -8.87 32.38 36.79
N ASP A 196 -7.56 32.69 36.79
CA ASP A 196 -7.05 34.06 36.77
C ASP A 196 -6.89 34.64 35.36
N VAL A 197 -6.95 33.78 34.34
CA VAL A 197 -6.97 34.20 32.93
C VAL A 197 -8.23 33.69 32.26
N THR A 198 -9.13 34.63 31.91
CA THR A 198 -10.31 34.30 31.10
C THR A 198 -9.96 34.20 29.64
N VAL A 199 -10.39 33.14 28.96
CA VAL A 199 -10.19 32.93 27.54
C VAL A 199 -11.52 32.95 26.80
N SER A 200 -11.52 33.52 25.61
CA SER A 200 -12.68 33.51 24.70
C SER A 200 -12.23 33.43 23.24
N VAL A 201 -12.91 32.61 22.44
CA VAL A 201 -12.66 32.50 21.00
C VAL A 201 -13.85 33.01 20.24
N SER A 202 -13.60 33.80 19.22
CA SER A 202 -14.60 34.27 18.25
C SER A 202 -14.00 34.08 16.85
N ASP A 203 -14.57 33.19 16.06
CA ASP A 203 -14.00 32.71 14.80
C ASP A 203 -12.56 32.18 15.04
N ASP A 204 -11.55 32.80 14.48
CA ASP A 204 -10.13 32.48 14.66
C ASP A 204 -9.42 33.37 15.71
N GLN A 205 -10.13 34.29 16.37
CA GLN A 205 -9.54 35.23 17.33
C GLN A 205 -9.65 34.68 18.77
N LEU A 206 -8.51 34.33 19.36
CA LEU A 206 -8.40 33.99 20.78
C LEU A 206 -8.06 35.26 21.58
N THR A 207 -8.92 35.62 22.52
CA THR A 207 -8.67 36.71 23.47
C THR A 207 -8.44 36.12 24.87
N MET A 208 -7.32 36.45 25.46
CA MET A 208 -6.89 36.10 26.83
C MET A 208 -6.91 37.33 27.69
N THR A 209 -7.64 37.30 28.79
CA THR A 209 -7.83 38.45 29.68
C THR A 209 -7.41 38.10 31.10
N PRO A 210 -6.26 38.61 31.58
CA PRO A 210 -5.83 38.44 32.96
C PRO A 210 -6.78 39.13 33.94
N SER A 211 -7.00 38.52 35.09
CA SER A 211 -7.75 39.11 36.22
C SER A 211 -6.97 40.28 36.80
N LEU A 212 -7.69 41.13 37.56
CA LEU A 212 -7.09 42.28 38.29
C LEU A 212 -5.94 41.84 39.21
N ASN A 213 -4.77 42.49 39.10
CA ASN A 213 -3.58 42.22 39.89
C ASN A 213 -3.04 40.78 39.76
N TYR A 214 -3.39 40.03 38.70
CA TYR A 214 -2.82 38.70 38.44
C TYR A 214 -1.52 38.83 37.62
N PHE A 215 -0.46 38.22 38.09
CA PHE A 215 0.80 38.06 37.36
C PHE A 215 1.34 36.63 37.58
N GLY A 216 1.99 36.09 36.57
CA GLY A 216 2.51 34.71 36.58
C GLY A 216 2.41 34.06 35.20
N GLU A 217 2.65 32.78 35.18
CA GLU A 217 2.58 31.97 33.97
C GLU A 217 1.33 31.06 34.01
N VAL A 218 0.65 30.91 32.88
CA VAL A 218 -0.52 30.04 32.72
C VAL A 218 -0.47 29.35 31.37
N ASP A 219 -0.71 28.05 31.37
CA ASP A 219 -0.86 27.30 30.12
C ASP A 219 -2.25 27.52 29.50
N ILE A 220 -2.29 27.82 28.22
CA ILE A 220 -3.50 27.95 27.44
C ILE A 220 -3.58 26.79 26.46
N THR A 221 -4.61 25.94 26.59
CA THR A 221 -4.88 24.88 25.64
C THR A 221 -5.88 25.35 24.62
N VAL A 222 -5.54 25.22 23.34
CA VAL A 222 -6.40 25.52 22.19
C VAL A 222 -6.87 24.24 21.53
N THR A 223 -8.03 24.29 20.92
CA THR A 223 -8.63 23.19 20.16
C THR A 223 -9.00 23.66 18.76
N ALA A 224 -8.79 22.82 17.77
CA ALA A 224 -9.28 22.98 16.41
C ALA A 224 -10.08 21.73 16.05
N SER A 225 -11.35 21.86 15.71
CA SER A 225 -12.23 20.73 15.41
C SER A 225 -12.90 20.93 14.07
N ASP A 226 -12.93 19.87 13.26
CA ASP A 226 -13.68 19.70 12.02
C ASP A 226 -15.16 19.30 12.23
N GLY A 227 -15.56 19.10 13.48
CA GLY A 227 -16.89 18.60 13.87
C GLY A 227 -16.95 17.11 14.13
N PHE A 228 -15.90 16.33 13.82
CA PHE A 228 -15.78 14.90 14.09
C PHE A 228 -14.69 14.60 15.12
N VAL A 229 -13.48 15.11 14.89
CA VAL A 229 -12.33 14.99 15.78
C VAL A 229 -11.75 16.37 16.11
N ALA A 230 -10.80 16.45 17.03
CA ALA A 230 -10.17 17.71 17.39
C ALA A 230 -8.68 17.56 17.61
N GLY A 231 -7.91 18.43 16.97
CA GLY A 231 -6.51 18.70 17.28
C GLY A 231 -6.38 19.60 18.51
N LEU A 232 -5.29 19.44 19.24
CA LEU A 232 -4.99 20.14 20.48
C LEU A 232 -3.57 20.70 20.42
N ASP A 233 -3.38 21.92 20.94
CA ASP A 233 -2.06 22.46 21.20
C ASP A 233 -2.07 23.27 22.51
N THR A 234 -0.91 23.52 23.10
CA THR A 234 -0.78 24.25 24.36
C THR A 234 0.45 25.16 24.32
N PHE A 235 0.27 26.40 24.74
CA PHE A 235 1.33 27.40 24.86
C PHE A 235 1.26 28.11 26.20
N ALA A 236 2.39 28.69 26.64
CA ALA A 236 2.47 29.47 27.88
C ALA A 236 2.10 30.96 27.63
N LEU A 237 1.24 31.51 28.49
CA LEU A 237 1.01 32.94 28.61
C LEU A 237 1.68 33.46 29.88
N THR A 238 2.71 34.32 29.74
CA THR A 238 3.33 35.06 30.86
C THR A 238 2.65 36.40 31.04
N VAL A 239 2.06 36.60 32.20
CA VAL A 239 1.49 37.90 32.62
C VAL A 239 2.50 38.67 33.52
N ASN A 240 2.96 39.79 33.05
CA ASN A 240 3.91 40.62 33.75
C ASN A 240 3.23 41.60 34.73
N PRO A 241 3.80 41.84 35.94
CA PRO A 241 3.27 42.82 36.86
C PRO A 241 3.47 44.24 36.32
N GLU A 242 2.51 45.12 36.56
CA GLU A 242 2.59 46.56 36.32
C GLU A 242 2.45 47.32 37.66
N PRO A 243 3.03 48.52 37.79
CA PRO A 243 2.88 49.31 39.01
C PRO A 243 1.46 49.89 39.15
N ASP A 244 0.74 49.49 40.21
CA ASP A 244 -0.56 50.11 40.55
C ASP A 244 -0.43 51.54 41.03
N PRO A 245 -1.36 52.43 40.65
CA PRO A 245 -1.35 53.78 41.22
C PRO A 245 -1.70 53.73 42.69
N PRO A 246 -1.09 54.61 43.52
CA PRO A 246 -1.31 54.65 44.97
C PRO A 246 -2.72 55.10 45.36
#